data_6575ebdbccf4d6089fa37d9d9169bb49
#
_entry.id   6575ebdbccf4d6089fa37d9d9169bb49
#
_cell.length_a   1.000
_cell.length_b   1.000
_cell.length_c   1.000
_cell.angle_alpha   90.00
_cell.angle_beta   90.00
_cell.angle_gamma   90.00
#
_symmetry.space_group_name_H-M   'P 1'
#
loop_
_entity.id
_entity.type
_entity.pdbx_description
1 polymer ?
#
loop_
_entity_poly.entity_id
_entity_poly.type
_entity_poly.pdbx_seq_one_letter_code
_entity_poly.pdbx_strand_id
1 'polypeptide(L)'
;MSAAGVVAEPKTKYDRQLRIWGDQGQAALEKASICLLNCGPTGTEALKNLVLGGIGSVTVVDGSKVEASDLGNNFLLDEGCLGQPRAKSICSFLQELNDAVKAKFVEETPATLIDNNPSFFSQFTVVIATQLPESSLLKLDDICRKADIVLVAARSYGLTGLVRVSVKEHCVIESKPDHFLDDLRLHNPWAELKQFAKSIDINDKDPVVHKHTPYIVILVRLAEKWADAHDGNLPSTRQEKREFKDLIRAHMLNVDEENYKEAVESSYKVSVTPGISNEIRQIIDDNSVEVNSSSSDFWILVAALKEFVANEGNGELPLEGTIPDMTSLTEYYVSLQKIYQAKAEADCLAMEHRVKDILKRIGRDLDSISRAYIKTFCKNTRKLRVCRYRSIEEEFSAPIVSEVQRYFTDEDYSYAMNFYILLRAVDRLAANYSRLPGIFDRLKTVAASVLSEMGLSGASLIEDLIAEMCRFGGAEIHTVAAFIGGVASQEVIKLVTKQFVPLRGTFIFNGIDLKSQVLEL
;
A
#
# COMPACT_ATOMS: atom_id res chain seq x y z
N MET A 1 -41.63 -4.63 27.04
CA MET A 1 -40.28 -5.09 27.43
C MET A 1 -39.31 -4.58 26.38
N SER A 2 -38.64 -3.50 26.70
CA SER A 2 -37.66 -2.83 25.83
C SER A 2 -36.42 -3.71 25.72
N ALA A 3 -36.08 -4.14 24.51
CA ALA A 3 -34.82 -4.81 24.25
C ALA A 3 -33.69 -3.77 24.40
N ALA A 4 -32.97 -3.85 25.52
CA ALA A 4 -31.73 -3.12 25.69
C ALA A 4 -30.75 -3.57 24.60
N GLY A 5 -30.46 -2.69 23.65
CA GLY A 5 -29.44 -2.93 22.64
C GLY A 5 -28.11 -3.12 23.35
N VAL A 6 -27.52 -4.28 23.18
CA VAL A 6 -26.12 -4.55 23.57
C VAL A 6 -25.27 -3.62 22.75
N VAL A 7 -24.75 -2.56 23.35
CA VAL A 7 -23.71 -1.71 22.77
C VAL A 7 -22.46 -2.61 22.70
N ALA A 8 -22.18 -3.14 21.52
CA ALA A 8 -20.97 -3.92 21.29
C ALA A 8 -19.76 -3.05 21.61
N GLU A 9 -18.81 -3.55 22.39
CA GLU A 9 -17.56 -2.84 22.67
C GLU A 9 -16.89 -2.43 21.35
N PRO A 10 -16.28 -1.22 21.27
CA PRO A 10 -15.70 -0.71 20.02
C PRO A 10 -14.71 -1.66 19.35
N LYS A 11 -14.00 -2.48 20.12
CA LYS A 11 -13.07 -3.49 19.61
C LYS A 11 -13.73 -4.63 18.84
N THR A 12 -14.98 -4.99 19.15
CA THR A 12 -15.70 -6.05 18.43
C THR A 12 -16.26 -5.60 17.10
N LYS A 13 -16.57 -4.29 16.95
CA LYS A 13 -17.09 -3.70 15.71
C LYS A 13 -16.10 -3.83 14.55
N TYR A 14 -14.80 -3.69 14.81
CA TYR A 14 -13.73 -3.69 13.80
C TYR A 14 -12.81 -4.91 13.89
N ASP A 15 -13.21 -6.02 14.55
CA ASP A 15 -12.35 -7.19 14.77
C ASP A 15 -11.70 -7.73 13.49
N ARG A 16 -12.44 -7.78 12.39
CA ARG A 16 -11.93 -8.28 11.11
C ARG A 16 -10.89 -7.35 10.49
N GLN A 17 -11.12 -6.04 10.57
CA GLN A 17 -10.19 -5.03 10.09
C GLN A 17 -8.91 -5.00 10.93
N LEU A 18 -9.04 -5.12 12.26
CA LEU A 18 -7.90 -5.20 13.19
C LEU A 18 -6.96 -6.37 12.86
N ARG A 19 -7.49 -7.48 12.35
CA ARG A 19 -6.66 -8.61 11.88
C ARG A 19 -5.87 -8.30 10.61
N ILE A 20 -6.29 -7.32 9.81
CA ILE A 20 -5.63 -6.95 8.55
C ILE A 20 -4.58 -5.87 8.80
N TRP A 21 -4.96 -4.75 9.43
CA TRP A 21 -4.08 -3.59 9.60
C TRP A 21 -3.71 -3.25 11.05
N GLY A 22 -4.18 -4.04 12.02
CA GLY A 22 -3.82 -3.90 13.43
C GLY A 22 -4.38 -2.64 14.11
N ASP A 23 -4.09 -2.53 15.41
CA ASP A 23 -4.56 -1.38 16.23
C ASP A 23 -4.01 -0.03 15.72
N GLN A 24 -2.77 0.01 15.24
CA GLN A 24 -2.15 1.25 14.74
C GLN A 24 -2.81 1.72 13.44
N GLY A 25 -3.10 0.78 12.52
CA GLY A 25 -3.81 1.09 11.29
C GLY A 25 -5.23 1.57 11.54
N GLN A 26 -5.95 0.93 12.47
CA GLN A 26 -7.29 1.36 12.87
C GLN A 26 -7.28 2.75 13.52
N ALA A 27 -6.34 3.01 14.43
CA ALA A 27 -6.19 4.32 15.04
C ALA A 27 -5.83 5.43 14.02
N ALA A 28 -5.11 5.09 12.95
CA ALA A 28 -4.84 6.03 11.85
C ALA A 28 -6.13 6.34 11.06
N LEU A 29 -6.96 5.33 10.77
CA LEU A 29 -8.26 5.53 10.12
C LEU A 29 -9.22 6.37 10.97
N GLU A 30 -9.33 6.11 12.27
CA GLU A 30 -10.15 6.87 13.19
C GLU A 30 -9.75 8.35 13.34
N LYS A 31 -8.51 8.69 13.01
CA LYS A 31 -8.02 10.08 12.96
C LYS A 31 -8.15 10.73 11.59
N ALA A 32 -8.36 9.94 10.55
CA ALA A 32 -8.40 10.45 9.18
C ALA A 32 -9.62 11.32 8.93
N SER A 33 -9.40 12.43 8.22
CA SER A 33 -10.45 13.34 7.72
C SER A 33 -10.47 13.28 6.20
N ILE A 34 -11.59 12.85 5.62
CA ILE A 34 -11.75 12.64 4.19
C ILE A 34 -12.66 13.71 3.59
N CYS A 35 -12.26 14.31 2.49
CA CYS A 35 -13.12 15.17 1.67
C CYS A 35 -13.53 14.42 0.40
N LEU A 36 -14.82 14.36 0.10
CA LEU A 36 -15.32 13.87 -1.17
C LEU A 36 -15.85 15.03 -2.02
N LEU A 37 -15.39 15.13 -3.24
CA LEU A 37 -15.90 16.06 -4.27
C LEU A 37 -16.77 15.31 -5.27
N ASN A 38 -18.01 15.72 -5.40
CA ASN A 38 -19.13 15.07 -6.08
C ASN A 38 -19.53 13.72 -5.47
N CYS A 39 -20.73 13.63 -4.97
CA CYS A 39 -21.26 12.43 -4.35
C CYS A 39 -22.23 11.64 -5.26
N GLY A 40 -21.81 11.46 -6.53
CA GLY A 40 -22.44 10.49 -7.43
C GLY A 40 -22.18 9.04 -6.99
N PRO A 41 -22.64 8.05 -7.75
CA PRO A 41 -22.53 6.63 -7.40
C PRO A 41 -21.11 6.19 -7.01
N THR A 42 -20.08 6.57 -7.78
CA THR A 42 -18.68 6.21 -7.51
C THR A 42 -18.18 6.77 -6.18
N GLY A 43 -18.47 8.03 -5.90
CA GLY A 43 -18.06 8.71 -4.67
C GLY A 43 -18.75 8.13 -3.44
N THR A 44 -20.05 7.87 -3.52
CA THR A 44 -20.82 7.30 -2.41
C THR A 44 -20.38 5.88 -2.09
N GLU A 45 -20.08 5.06 -3.09
CA GLU A 45 -19.55 3.71 -2.88
C GLU A 45 -18.17 3.73 -2.20
N ALA A 46 -17.29 4.66 -2.59
CA ALA A 46 -16.02 4.85 -1.90
C ALA A 46 -16.21 5.24 -0.43
N LEU A 47 -17.08 6.24 -0.16
CA LEU A 47 -17.35 6.69 1.20
C LEU A 47 -18.02 5.62 2.06
N LYS A 48 -18.98 4.88 1.51
CA LYS A 48 -19.62 3.76 2.22
C LYS A 48 -18.59 2.80 2.80
N ASN A 49 -17.63 2.38 1.97
CA ASN A 49 -16.57 1.47 2.40
C ASN A 49 -15.66 2.07 3.49
N LEU A 50 -15.31 3.35 3.36
CA LEU A 50 -14.47 4.05 4.33
C LEU A 50 -15.19 4.28 5.67
N VAL A 51 -16.47 4.66 5.63
CA VAL A 51 -17.31 4.84 6.83
C VAL A 51 -17.48 3.52 7.56
N LEU A 52 -17.73 2.42 6.86
CA LEU A 52 -17.77 1.08 7.44
C LEU A 52 -16.40 0.64 7.99
N GLY A 53 -15.30 1.12 7.41
CA GLY A 53 -13.95 0.94 7.92
C GLY A 53 -13.62 1.75 9.17
N GLY A 54 -14.46 2.71 9.56
CA GLY A 54 -14.31 3.49 10.79
C GLY A 54 -13.39 4.70 10.65
N ILE A 55 -13.45 5.44 9.53
CA ILE A 55 -12.76 6.73 9.41
C ILE A 55 -13.30 7.75 10.41
N GLY A 56 -12.47 8.72 10.83
CA GLY A 56 -12.85 9.70 11.85
C GLY A 56 -13.89 10.69 11.39
N SER A 57 -13.74 11.24 10.18
CA SER A 57 -14.68 12.22 9.64
C SER A 57 -14.71 12.26 8.12
N VAL A 58 -15.83 12.68 7.58
CA VAL A 58 -16.04 12.92 6.16
C VAL A 58 -16.69 14.28 5.94
N THR A 59 -16.26 14.98 4.89
CA THR A 59 -16.93 16.18 4.37
C THR A 59 -17.28 15.96 2.91
N VAL A 60 -18.54 16.02 2.57
CA VAL A 60 -19.05 15.86 1.21
C VAL A 60 -19.32 17.23 0.59
N VAL A 61 -18.72 17.51 -0.56
CA VAL A 61 -18.89 18.75 -1.33
C VAL A 61 -19.63 18.41 -2.63
N ASP A 62 -20.86 18.87 -2.74
CA ASP A 62 -21.70 18.72 -3.93
C ASP A 62 -22.81 19.76 -3.94
N GLY A 63 -22.88 20.58 -4.98
CA GLY A 63 -23.89 21.63 -5.13
C GLY A 63 -25.19 21.16 -5.79
N SER A 64 -25.30 19.88 -6.15
CA SER A 64 -26.48 19.35 -6.85
C SER A 64 -27.59 18.97 -5.88
N LYS A 65 -28.81 18.92 -6.41
CA LYS A 65 -29.96 18.32 -5.74
C LYS A 65 -30.18 16.90 -6.23
N VAL A 66 -30.82 16.09 -5.40
CA VAL A 66 -31.21 14.73 -5.79
C VAL A 66 -32.26 14.78 -6.88
N GLU A 67 -31.99 14.14 -8.00
CA GLU A 67 -32.86 14.00 -9.14
C GLU A 67 -33.37 12.56 -9.28
N ALA A 68 -34.43 12.36 -10.06
CA ALA A 68 -34.96 11.02 -10.32
C ALA A 68 -33.91 10.09 -10.99
N SER A 69 -32.96 10.65 -11.74
CA SER A 69 -31.86 9.93 -12.35
C SER A 69 -30.82 9.39 -11.35
N ASP A 70 -30.77 9.94 -10.12
CA ASP A 70 -29.91 9.45 -9.06
C ASP A 70 -30.47 8.19 -8.39
N LEU A 71 -31.80 8.03 -8.46
CA LEU A 71 -32.47 6.86 -7.88
C LEU A 71 -32.18 5.61 -8.72
N GLY A 72 -31.83 4.52 -8.08
CA GLY A 72 -31.54 3.25 -8.74
C GLY A 72 -30.08 3.03 -9.13
N ASN A 73 -29.25 4.08 -9.21
CA ASN A 73 -27.82 3.94 -9.40
C ASN A 73 -26.97 4.43 -8.21
N ASN A 74 -27.51 5.30 -7.36
CA ASN A 74 -26.86 5.71 -6.11
C ASN A 74 -27.52 4.98 -4.93
N PHE A 75 -26.82 4.01 -4.37
CA PHE A 75 -27.34 3.15 -3.31
C PHE A 75 -27.78 3.88 -2.04
N LEU A 76 -27.23 5.07 -1.78
CA LEU A 76 -27.51 5.84 -0.57
C LEU A 76 -28.67 6.85 -0.75
N LEU A 77 -29.41 6.81 -1.85
CA LEU A 77 -30.51 7.74 -2.12
C LEU A 77 -31.81 6.99 -2.39
N ASP A 78 -32.91 7.52 -1.83
CA ASP A 78 -34.26 7.03 -2.03
C ASP A 78 -35.22 8.14 -2.50
N GLU A 79 -36.49 7.80 -2.74
CA GLU A 79 -37.52 8.74 -3.19
C GLU A 79 -37.75 9.88 -2.20
N GLY A 80 -37.54 9.67 -0.89
CA GLY A 80 -37.66 10.68 0.14
C GLY A 80 -36.64 11.80 0.06
N CYS A 81 -35.54 11.55 -0.68
CA CYS A 81 -34.48 12.53 -0.90
C CYS A 81 -34.71 13.45 -2.09
N LEU A 82 -35.71 13.19 -2.96
CA LEU A 82 -35.94 13.98 -4.18
C LEU A 82 -36.03 15.48 -3.91
N GLY A 83 -35.25 16.26 -4.67
CA GLY A 83 -35.20 17.72 -4.55
C GLY A 83 -34.38 18.24 -3.35
N GLN A 84 -33.93 17.38 -2.44
CA GLN A 84 -33.03 17.75 -1.34
C GLN A 84 -31.61 17.95 -1.84
N PRO A 85 -30.75 18.72 -1.12
CA PRO A 85 -29.34 18.79 -1.42
C PRO A 85 -28.68 17.40 -1.35
N ARG A 86 -28.02 16.97 -2.43
CA ARG A 86 -27.46 15.62 -2.54
C ARG A 86 -26.41 15.33 -1.48
N ALA A 87 -25.49 16.27 -1.23
CA ALA A 87 -24.47 16.16 -0.19
C ALA A 87 -25.08 15.96 1.21
N LYS A 88 -26.15 16.67 1.53
CA LYS A 88 -26.87 16.56 2.82
C LYS A 88 -27.49 15.17 2.98
N SER A 89 -28.22 14.70 1.97
CA SER A 89 -28.88 13.39 2.00
C SER A 89 -27.86 12.27 2.19
N ILE A 90 -26.76 12.29 1.43
CA ILE A 90 -25.67 11.32 1.57
C ILE A 90 -25.06 11.34 2.97
N CYS A 91 -24.78 12.52 3.53
CA CYS A 91 -24.23 12.62 4.89
C CYS A 91 -25.15 12.03 5.94
N SER A 92 -26.47 12.21 5.80
CA SER A 92 -27.45 11.61 6.72
C SER A 92 -27.39 10.09 6.71
N PHE A 93 -27.37 9.47 5.54
CA PHE A 93 -27.25 8.01 5.41
C PHE A 93 -25.90 7.47 5.90
N LEU A 94 -24.80 8.17 5.62
CA LEU A 94 -23.48 7.77 6.12
C LEU A 94 -23.40 7.80 7.65
N GLN A 95 -24.08 8.78 8.29
CA GLN A 95 -24.18 8.88 9.73
C GLN A 95 -25.01 7.73 10.34
N GLU A 96 -26.04 7.25 9.63
CA GLU A 96 -26.82 6.07 10.03
C GLU A 96 -26.02 4.78 9.91
N LEU A 97 -25.17 4.66 8.87
CA LEU A 97 -24.31 3.48 8.69
C LEU A 97 -23.28 3.32 9.81
N ASN A 98 -22.75 4.43 10.30
CA ASN A 98 -21.76 4.43 11.38
C ASN A 98 -21.81 5.73 12.18
N ASP A 99 -22.45 5.69 13.34
CA ASP A 99 -22.64 6.80 14.26
C ASP A 99 -21.36 7.38 14.86
N ALA A 100 -20.26 6.62 14.84
CA ALA A 100 -18.93 7.07 15.28
C ALA A 100 -18.27 8.03 14.27
N VAL A 101 -18.68 8.02 13.00
CA VAL A 101 -18.11 8.86 11.95
C VAL A 101 -18.79 10.22 11.90
N LYS A 102 -18.02 11.30 11.88
CA LYS A 102 -18.55 12.66 11.80
C LYS A 102 -18.75 13.06 10.34
N ALA A 103 -19.98 13.10 9.85
CA ALA A 103 -20.31 13.53 8.50
C ALA A 103 -20.71 15.01 8.45
N LYS A 104 -20.10 15.75 7.51
CA LYS A 104 -20.39 17.16 7.20
C LYS A 104 -20.63 17.30 5.70
N PHE A 105 -21.38 18.34 5.31
CA PHE A 105 -21.63 18.62 3.90
C PHE A 105 -21.43 20.12 3.57
N VAL A 106 -21.13 20.37 2.30
CA VAL A 106 -20.99 21.71 1.71
C VAL A 106 -21.81 21.71 0.42
N GLU A 107 -22.81 22.59 0.36
CA GLU A 107 -23.72 22.74 -0.80
C GLU A 107 -23.12 23.71 -1.82
N GLU A 108 -21.93 23.37 -2.33
CA GLU A 108 -21.23 24.18 -3.32
C GLU A 108 -20.64 23.27 -4.41
N THR A 109 -20.51 23.79 -5.63
CA THR A 109 -19.86 22.97 -6.69
C THR A 109 -18.38 22.85 -6.39
N PRO A 110 -17.78 21.66 -6.60
CA PRO A 110 -16.34 21.47 -6.40
C PRO A 110 -15.48 22.48 -7.16
N ALA A 111 -15.84 22.80 -8.42
CA ALA A 111 -15.09 23.76 -9.23
C ALA A 111 -15.04 25.15 -8.58
N THR A 112 -16.19 25.65 -8.11
CA THR A 112 -16.28 26.94 -7.43
C THR A 112 -15.43 26.97 -6.15
N LEU A 113 -15.45 25.89 -5.37
CA LEU A 113 -14.69 25.79 -4.14
C LEU A 113 -13.18 25.72 -4.41
N ILE A 114 -12.76 24.98 -5.44
CA ILE A 114 -11.35 24.90 -5.88
C ILE A 114 -10.82 26.29 -6.30
N ASP A 115 -11.63 27.06 -7.02
CA ASP A 115 -11.22 28.37 -7.53
C ASP A 115 -11.23 29.45 -6.43
N ASN A 116 -12.22 29.45 -5.53
CA ASN A 116 -12.44 30.53 -4.59
C ASN A 116 -11.82 30.30 -3.21
N ASN A 117 -11.65 29.04 -2.79
CA ASN A 117 -11.15 28.71 -1.45
C ASN A 117 -10.19 27.51 -1.45
N PRO A 118 -9.02 27.60 -2.10
CA PRO A 118 -8.07 26.50 -2.15
C PRO A 118 -7.55 26.05 -0.77
N SER A 119 -7.54 26.95 0.23
CA SER A 119 -7.13 26.62 1.60
C SER A 119 -8.09 25.69 2.33
N PHE A 120 -9.33 25.54 1.84
CA PHE A 120 -10.30 24.61 2.38
C PHE A 120 -9.77 23.17 2.44
N PHE A 121 -8.98 22.78 1.48
CA PHE A 121 -8.48 21.41 1.36
C PHE A 121 -7.41 21.07 2.40
N SER A 122 -6.70 22.04 2.97
CA SER A 122 -5.57 21.82 3.91
C SER A 122 -5.97 21.15 5.23
N GLN A 123 -7.25 21.06 5.54
CA GLN A 123 -7.76 20.43 6.75
C GLN A 123 -7.98 18.91 6.63
N PHE A 124 -7.82 18.33 5.44
CA PHE A 124 -8.11 16.93 5.17
C PHE A 124 -6.84 16.08 5.06
N THR A 125 -6.98 14.82 5.46
CA THR A 125 -5.92 13.81 5.25
C THR A 125 -5.89 13.35 3.79
N VAL A 126 -7.07 13.15 3.20
CA VAL A 126 -7.26 12.70 1.82
C VAL A 126 -8.41 13.45 1.18
N VAL A 127 -8.23 13.85 -0.07
CA VAL A 127 -9.29 14.36 -0.93
C VAL A 127 -9.60 13.30 -1.99
N ILE A 128 -10.85 12.86 -2.06
CA ILE A 128 -11.36 11.99 -3.12
C ILE A 128 -12.11 12.87 -4.10
N ALA A 129 -11.65 12.88 -5.36
CA ALA A 129 -12.28 13.64 -6.43
C ALA A 129 -12.96 12.70 -7.41
N THR A 130 -14.28 12.82 -7.56
CA THR A 130 -15.02 12.01 -8.54
C THR A 130 -15.65 12.90 -9.60
N GLN A 131 -15.63 12.44 -10.85
CA GLN A 131 -16.28 13.09 -11.99
C GLN A 131 -15.89 14.58 -12.18
N LEU A 132 -14.65 14.97 -11.82
CA LEU A 132 -14.16 16.33 -12.05
C LEU A 132 -13.68 16.50 -13.50
N PRO A 133 -13.94 17.64 -14.13
CA PRO A 133 -13.32 18.00 -15.41
C PRO A 133 -11.78 18.10 -15.28
N GLU A 134 -11.04 17.81 -16.36
CA GLU A 134 -9.58 17.86 -16.42
C GLU A 134 -9.02 19.17 -15.84
N SER A 135 -9.58 20.32 -16.20
CA SER A 135 -9.12 21.63 -15.71
C SER A 135 -9.23 21.82 -14.19
N SER A 136 -10.32 21.34 -13.59
CA SER A 136 -10.51 21.41 -12.13
C SER A 136 -9.62 20.39 -11.40
N LEU A 137 -9.44 19.21 -12.00
CA LEU A 137 -8.59 18.16 -11.45
C LEU A 137 -7.12 18.59 -11.38
N LEU A 138 -6.60 19.25 -12.43
CA LEU A 138 -5.23 19.78 -12.45
C LEU A 138 -5.00 20.85 -11.37
N LYS A 139 -5.95 21.79 -11.21
CA LYS A 139 -5.87 22.80 -10.14
C LYS A 139 -5.89 22.14 -8.75
N LEU A 140 -6.76 21.17 -8.55
CA LEU A 140 -6.88 20.46 -7.29
C LEU A 140 -5.61 19.66 -6.96
N ASP A 141 -5.00 19.03 -7.96
CA ASP A 141 -3.74 18.31 -7.81
C ASP A 141 -2.62 19.24 -7.33
N ASP A 142 -2.47 20.40 -7.96
CA ASP A 142 -1.49 21.42 -7.55
C ASP A 142 -1.72 21.90 -6.10
N ILE A 143 -2.99 22.17 -5.72
CA ILE A 143 -3.37 22.56 -4.36
C ILE A 143 -3.00 21.47 -3.35
N CYS A 144 -3.40 20.23 -3.61
CA CYS A 144 -3.15 19.09 -2.73
C CYS A 144 -1.65 18.82 -2.60
N ARG A 145 -0.91 18.84 -3.70
CA ARG A 145 0.55 18.62 -3.68
C ARG A 145 1.30 19.72 -2.95
N LYS A 146 0.88 20.99 -3.06
CA LYS A 146 1.47 22.11 -2.29
C LYS A 146 1.22 21.99 -0.80
N ALA A 147 0.08 21.48 -0.41
CA ALA A 147 -0.33 21.29 0.99
C ALA A 147 0.07 19.92 1.57
N ASP A 148 0.77 19.07 0.82
CA ASP A 148 1.13 17.69 1.18
C ASP A 148 -0.08 16.82 1.55
N ILE A 149 -1.16 16.96 0.80
CA ILE A 149 -2.42 16.22 0.96
C ILE A 149 -2.50 15.16 -0.14
N VAL A 150 -2.99 13.99 0.22
CA VAL A 150 -3.24 12.91 -0.72
C VAL A 150 -4.48 13.21 -1.56
N LEU A 151 -4.35 13.14 -2.88
CA LEU A 151 -5.47 13.18 -3.81
C LEU A 151 -5.70 11.79 -4.42
N VAL A 152 -6.95 11.34 -4.38
CA VAL A 152 -7.41 10.13 -5.08
C VAL A 152 -8.49 10.55 -6.08
N ALA A 153 -8.15 10.57 -7.36
CA ALA A 153 -9.11 10.80 -8.43
C ALA A 153 -9.74 9.46 -8.83
N ALA A 154 -11.06 9.40 -8.83
CA ALA A 154 -11.81 8.19 -9.21
C ALA A 154 -12.93 8.57 -10.17
N ARG A 155 -13.13 7.77 -11.20
CA ARG A 155 -14.16 8.00 -12.20
C ARG A 155 -14.72 6.69 -12.72
N SER A 156 -16.02 6.63 -12.89
CA SER A 156 -16.69 5.62 -13.72
C SER A 156 -17.40 6.27 -14.89
N TYR A 157 -17.42 5.61 -16.03
CA TYR A 157 -18.06 6.08 -17.26
C TYR A 157 -18.50 4.87 -18.09
N GLY A 158 -19.79 4.60 -18.12
CA GLY A 158 -20.31 3.40 -18.77
C GLY A 158 -19.66 2.14 -18.22
N LEU A 159 -19.06 1.33 -19.08
CA LEU A 159 -18.37 0.08 -18.72
C LEU A 159 -16.87 0.27 -18.38
N THR A 160 -16.40 1.51 -18.24
CA THR A 160 -15.00 1.75 -17.87
C THR A 160 -14.88 2.63 -16.63
N GLY A 161 -13.72 2.63 -16.03
CA GLY A 161 -13.41 3.52 -14.92
C GLY A 161 -11.92 3.63 -14.67
N LEU A 162 -11.54 4.65 -13.90
CA LEU A 162 -10.17 4.88 -13.50
C LEU A 162 -10.04 5.23 -12.01
N VAL A 163 -8.86 4.91 -11.45
CA VAL A 163 -8.41 5.43 -10.17
C VAL A 163 -6.97 5.92 -10.31
N ARG A 164 -6.69 7.13 -9.85
CA ARG A 164 -5.37 7.75 -9.86
C ARG A 164 -5.05 8.33 -8.48
N VAL A 165 -3.95 7.88 -7.91
CA VAL A 165 -3.38 8.44 -6.68
C VAL A 165 -2.38 9.54 -7.03
N SER A 166 -2.49 10.69 -6.42
CA SER A 166 -1.49 11.77 -6.51
C SER A 166 -1.09 12.26 -5.12
N VAL A 167 0.20 12.21 -4.87
CA VAL A 167 0.89 12.75 -3.69
C VAL A 167 2.37 12.92 -4.07
N LYS A 168 3.09 13.84 -3.46
CA LYS A 168 4.52 14.00 -3.78
C LYS A 168 5.31 12.75 -3.43
N GLU A 169 5.16 12.32 -2.20
CA GLU A 169 5.87 11.17 -1.65
C GLU A 169 4.97 10.44 -0.65
N HIS A 170 4.97 9.12 -0.71
CA HIS A 170 4.30 8.29 0.26
C HIS A 170 5.26 7.19 0.74
N CYS A 171 5.52 7.17 2.04
CA CYS A 171 6.41 6.21 2.69
C CYS A 171 5.62 5.07 3.31
N VAL A 172 5.93 3.83 2.92
CA VAL A 172 5.29 2.62 3.42
C VAL A 172 6.26 1.88 4.33
N ILE A 173 5.86 1.65 5.58
CA ILE A 173 6.64 0.88 6.55
C ILE A 173 6.30 -0.61 6.44
N GLU A 174 5.02 -0.95 6.42
CA GLU A 174 4.53 -2.32 6.33
C GLU A 174 4.02 -2.63 4.92
N SER A 175 4.91 -2.86 3.95
CA SER A 175 4.49 -3.15 2.56
C SER A 175 3.82 -4.51 2.40
N LYS A 176 4.02 -5.44 3.35
CA LYS A 176 3.43 -6.79 3.40
C LYS A 176 3.50 -7.54 2.05
N PRO A 177 4.70 -7.77 1.51
CA PRO A 177 4.87 -8.48 0.24
C PRO A 177 4.43 -9.94 0.38
N ASP A 178 3.88 -10.52 -0.70
CA ASP A 178 3.40 -11.91 -0.74
C ASP A 178 4.50 -12.94 -0.48
N HIS A 179 5.73 -12.64 -0.93
CA HIS A 179 6.90 -13.48 -0.74
C HIS A 179 7.99 -12.71 -0.01
N PHE A 180 8.38 -13.22 1.12
CA PHE A 180 9.45 -12.66 1.92
C PHE A 180 10.31 -13.76 2.56
N LEU A 181 11.63 -13.61 2.45
CA LEU A 181 12.56 -14.55 3.07
C LEU A 181 12.80 -14.17 4.53
N ASP A 182 12.58 -15.12 5.44
CA ASP A 182 12.89 -14.95 6.86
C ASP A 182 14.35 -14.61 7.08
N ASP A 183 14.62 -13.63 7.93
CA ASP A 183 15.97 -13.29 8.35
C ASP A 183 16.34 -14.08 9.63
N LEU A 184 16.87 -15.26 9.43
CA LEU A 184 17.30 -16.14 10.52
C LEU A 184 18.79 -15.98 10.89
N ARG A 185 19.55 -15.17 10.15
CA ARG A 185 20.99 -14.92 10.38
C ARG A 185 21.84 -16.20 10.46
N LEU A 186 21.47 -17.26 9.73
CA LEU A 186 22.19 -18.53 9.78
C LEU A 186 23.57 -18.47 9.13
N HIS A 187 23.83 -17.47 8.29
CA HIS A 187 25.14 -17.17 7.72
C HIS A 187 26.09 -16.51 8.75
N ASN A 188 25.54 -15.85 9.77
CA ASN A 188 26.29 -15.16 10.82
C ASN A 188 25.52 -15.16 12.15
N PRO A 189 25.33 -16.33 12.77
CA PRO A 189 24.59 -16.44 14.03
C PRO A 189 25.33 -15.77 15.18
N TRP A 190 24.62 -14.98 16.00
CA TRP A 190 25.18 -14.31 17.17
C TRP A 190 25.42 -15.26 18.35
N ALA A 191 26.11 -14.78 19.38
CA ALA A 191 26.62 -15.59 20.46
C ALA A 191 25.55 -16.43 21.19
N GLU A 192 24.40 -15.83 21.53
CA GLU A 192 23.31 -16.50 22.25
C GLU A 192 22.66 -17.60 21.39
N LEU A 193 22.49 -17.38 20.09
CA LEU A 193 21.98 -18.41 19.17
C LEU A 193 22.98 -19.58 19.06
N LYS A 194 24.28 -19.29 18.93
CA LYS A 194 25.32 -20.33 18.91
C LYS A 194 25.35 -21.12 20.22
N GLN A 195 25.26 -20.42 21.35
CA GLN A 195 25.26 -21.07 22.67
C GLN A 195 24.04 -21.98 22.84
N PHE A 196 22.87 -21.53 22.44
CA PHE A 196 21.66 -22.36 22.47
C PHE A 196 21.79 -23.58 21.55
N ALA A 197 22.27 -23.38 20.34
CA ALA A 197 22.48 -24.50 19.41
C ALA A 197 23.51 -25.52 19.96
N LYS A 198 24.51 -25.07 20.69
CA LYS A 198 25.50 -25.95 21.36
C LYS A 198 24.93 -26.71 22.56
N SER A 199 23.89 -26.20 23.20
CA SER A 199 23.26 -26.87 24.36
C SER A 199 22.39 -28.07 23.96
N ILE A 200 22.10 -28.23 22.68
CA ILE A 200 21.31 -29.34 22.13
C ILE A 200 22.23 -30.32 21.39
N ASP A 201 22.19 -31.58 21.79
CA ASP A 201 22.94 -32.63 21.12
C ASP A 201 22.22 -33.10 19.85
N ILE A 202 22.77 -32.76 18.68
CA ILE A 202 22.20 -33.18 17.39
C ILE A 202 22.47 -34.65 17.07
N ASN A 203 23.23 -35.38 17.90
CA ASN A 203 23.47 -36.81 17.77
C ASN A 203 22.76 -37.61 18.90
N ASP A 204 21.78 -37.02 19.55
CA ASP A 204 20.98 -37.70 20.59
C ASP A 204 20.34 -38.96 20.00
N LYS A 205 20.45 -40.07 20.73
CA LYS A 205 19.92 -41.37 20.29
C LYS A 205 18.44 -41.55 20.64
N ASP A 206 17.85 -40.65 21.43
CA ASP A 206 16.40 -40.66 21.66
C ASP A 206 15.68 -40.19 20.36
N PRO A 207 14.94 -41.11 19.72
CA PRO A 207 14.26 -40.77 18.45
C PRO A 207 13.25 -39.63 18.60
N VAL A 208 12.71 -39.39 19.81
CA VAL A 208 11.74 -38.32 20.04
C VAL A 208 12.47 -36.97 20.08
N VAL A 209 13.59 -36.87 20.77
CA VAL A 209 14.42 -35.66 20.85
C VAL A 209 15.00 -35.35 19.47
N HIS A 210 15.59 -36.35 18.83
CA HIS A 210 16.28 -36.20 17.54
C HIS A 210 15.34 -35.68 16.45
N LYS A 211 14.18 -36.28 16.25
CA LYS A 211 13.20 -35.88 15.21
C LYS A 211 12.49 -34.55 15.51
N HIS A 212 12.63 -33.98 16.72
CA HIS A 212 12.05 -32.71 17.13
C HIS A 212 13.12 -31.65 17.47
N THR A 213 14.38 -31.88 17.10
CA THR A 213 15.41 -30.84 17.15
C THR A 213 15.12 -29.80 16.07
N PRO A 214 14.99 -28.50 16.40
CA PRO A 214 14.68 -27.46 15.42
C PRO A 214 15.67 -27.41 14.26
N TYR A 215 15.20 -27.27 13.03
CA TYR A 215 16.11 -27.23 11.86
C TYR A 215 17.11 -26.07 11.94
N ILE A 216 16.76 -24.96 12.60
CA ILE A 216 17.66 -23.84 12.86
C ILE A 216 18.89 -24.31 13.66
N VAL A 217 18.68 -25.11 14.71
CA VAL A 217 19.76 -25.68 15.54
C VAL A 217 20.61 -26.61 14.70
N ILE A 218 19.99 -27.51 13.93
CA ILE A 218 20.69 -28.43 13.03
C ILE A 218 21.60 -27.64 12.07
N LEU A 219 21.06 -26.62 11.43
CA LEU A 219 21.82 -25.81 10.46
C LEU A 219 22.96 -25.03 11.10
N VAL A 220 22.74 -24.40 12.27
CA VAL A 220 23.82 -23.69 12.97
C VAL A 220 24.95 -24.63 13.38
N ARG A 221 24.62 -25.82 13.93
CA ARG A 221 25.61 -26.81 14.34
C ARG A 221 26.39 -27.41 13.16
N LEU A 222 25.69 -27.77 12.09
CA LEU A 222 26.34 -28.35 10.91
C LEU A 222 27.10 -27.31 10.09
N ALA A 223 26.66 -26.05 10.07
CA ALA A 223 27.42 -24.96 9.47
C ALA A 223 28.73 -24.68 10.22
N GLU A 224 28.73 -24.72 11.56
CA GLU A 224 29.93 -24.61 12.37
C GLU A 224 30.90 -25.78 12.07
N LYS A 225 30.40 -27.04 12.08
CA LYS A 225 31.19 -28.22 11.71
C LYS A 225 31.75 -28.16 10.29
N TRP A 226 30.99 -27.63 9.35
CA TRP A 226 31.43 -27.41 7.96
C TRP A 226 32.56 -26.38 7.91
N ALA A 227 32.38 -25.22 8.55
CA ALA A 227 33.36 -24.15 8.57
C ALA A 227 34.68 -24.60 9.21
N ASP A 228 34.64 -25.39 10.30
CA ASP A 228 35.84 -25.98 10.93
C ASP A 228 36.66 -26.86 9.97
N ALA A 229 35.98 -27.51 9.02
CA ALA A 229 36.61 -28.35 8.01
C ALA A 229 37.04 -27.61 6.72
N HIS A 230 36.63 -26.33 6.55
CA HIS A 230 36.81 -25.53 5.34
C HIS A 230 37.36 -24.13 5.64
N ASP A 231 38.35 -24.03 6.54
CA ASP A 231 39.07 -22.79 6.89
C ASP A 231 38.14 -21.61 7.28
N GLY A 232 37.05 -21.91 7.95
CA GLY A 232 36.08 -20.91 8.40
C GLY A 232 35.05 -20.48 7.33
N ASN A 233 35.09 -21.06 6.14
CA ASN A 233 34.19 -20.70 5.03
C ASN A 233 32.91 -21.51 5.06
N LEU A 234 31.79 -20.83 4.76
CA LEU A 234 30.47 -21.46 4.56
C LEU A 234 30.33 -21.98 3.10
N PRO A 235 29.41 -22.93 2.83
CA PRO A 235 29.22 -23.49 1.51
C PRO A 235 28.87 -22.40 0.48
N SER A 236 29.73 -22.15 -0.50
CA SER A 236 29.57 -21.06 -1.47
C SER A 236 29.26 -21.57 -2.88
N THR A 237 29.97 -22.59 -3.34
CA THR A 237 29.80 -23.18 -4.66
C THR A 237 28.62 -24.14 -4.76
N ARG A 238 28.14 -24.42 -5.97
CA ARG A 238 27.07 -25.38 -6.23
C ARG A 238 27.40 -26.78 -5.69
N GLN A 239 28.68 -27.17 -5.77
CA GLN A 239 29.14 -28.46 -5.28
C GLN A 239 29.12 -28.50 -3.74
N GLU A 240 29.73 -27.53 -3.08
CA GLU A 240 29.73 -27.40 -1.61
C GLU A 240 28.33 -27.37 -1.03
N LYS A 241 27.39 -26.65 -1.67
CA LYS A 241 25.98 -26.63 -1.27
C LYS A 241 25.30 -28.00 -1.38
N ARG A 242 25.70 -28.85 -2.33
CA ARG A 242 25.26 -30.25 -2.41
C ARG A 242 25.86 -31.08 -1.28
N GLU A 243 27.18 -30.99 -1.11
CA GLU A 243 27.90 -31.72 -0.06
C GLU A 243 27.38 -31.34 1.33
N PHE A 244 27.06 -30.08 1.56
CA PHE A 244 26.42 -29.64 2.79
C PHE A 244 25.02 -30.25 3.01
N LYS A 245 24.21 -30.36 1.95
CA LYS A 245 22.93 -31.09 2.02
C LYS A 245 23.13 -32.58 2.31
N ASP A 246 24.14 -33.17 1.75
CA ASP A 246 24.47 -34.58 2.02
C ASP A 246 25.00 -34.77 3.45
N LEU A 247 25.75 -33.80 3.98
CA LEU A 247 26.13 -33.77 5.38
C LEU A 247 24.90 -33.74 6.31
N ILE A 248 23.88 -32.92 6.01
CA ILE A 248 22.62 -32.87 6.77
C ILE A 248 21.92 -34.23 6.71
N ARG A 249 21.80 -34.82 5.52
CA ARG A 249 21.18 -36.16 5.32
C ARG A 249 21.91 -37.27 6.08
N ALA A 250 23.23 -37.20 6.16
CA ALA A 250 24.03 -38.19 6.86
C ALA A 250 23.83 -38.19 8.39
N HIS A 251 23.22 -37.13 8.95
CA HIS A 251 22.83 -37.05 10.35
C HIS A 251 21.43 -37.53 10.62
N MET A 252 20.62 -37.86 9.60
CA MET A 252 19.30 -38.46 9.78
C MET A 252 19.42 -39.86 10.35
N LEU A 253 18.66 -40.18 11.37
CA LEU A 253 18.52 -41.54 11.89
C LEU A 253 17.45 -42.33 11.11
N ASN A 254 16.44 -41.63 10.58
CA ASN A 254 15.38 -42.21 9.80
C ASN A 254 14.97 -41.29 8.64
N VAL A 255 14.54 -41.86 7.53
CA VAL A 255 14.09 -41.14 6.31
C VAL A 255 12.85 -40.26 6.56
N ASP A 256 12.08 -40.54 7.62
CA ASP A 256 10.83 -39.85 7.95
C ASP A 256 11.02 -38.66 8.90
N GLU A 257 12.26 -38.24 9.20
CA GLU A 257 12.54 -37.10 10.06
C GLU A 257 12.26 -35.77 9.36
N GLU A 258 11.12 -35.18 9.65
CA GLU A 258 10.62 -33.96 9.00
C GLU A 258 11.52 -32.75 9.28
N ASN A 259 12.03 -32.61 10.51
CA ASN A 259 12.96 -31.54 10.89
C ASN A 259 14.26 -31.54 10.07
N TYR A 260 14.79 -32.71 9.72
CA TYR A 260 15.96 -32.81 8.85
C TYR A 260 15.61 -32.53 7.38
N LYS A 261 14.40 -32.86 6.92
CA LYS A 261 13.93 -32.45 5.59
C LYS A 261 13.81 -30.93 5.52
N GLU A 262 13.21 -30.28 6.52
CA GLU A 262 13.18 -28.83 6.67
C GLU A 262 14.60 -28.23 6.66
N ALA A 263 15.56 -28.86 7.34
CA ALA A 263 16.96 -28.44 7.34
C ALA A 263 17.60 -28.53 5.94
N VAL A 264 17.35 -29.62 5.19
CA VAL A 264 17.85 -29.77 3.82
C VAL A 264 17.27 -28.70 2.89
N GLU A 265 15.95 -28.46 2.99
CA GLU A 265 15.27 -27.42 2.20
C GLU A 265 15.76 -26.02 2.55
N SER A 266 15.94 -25.73 3.85
CA SER A 266 16.41 -24.43 4.34
C SER A 266 17.93 -24.24 4.33
N SER A 267 18.70 -25.24 3.88
CA SER A 267 20.18 -25.21 3.90
C SER A 267 20.78 -24.02 3.15
N TYR A 268 20.11 -23.49 2.13
CA TYR A 268 20.54 -22.31 1.39
C TYR A 268 20.65 -21.07 2.28
N LYS A 269 19.87 -20.97 3.35
CA LYS A 269 19.88 -19.84 4.31
C LYS A 269 21.21 -19.70 5.06
N VAL A 270 22.03 -20.76 5.10
CA VAL A 270 23.39 -20.73 5.65
C VAL A 270 24.35 -20.01 4.71
N SER A 271 24.16 -20.18 3.39
CA SER A 271 25.07 -19.67 2.36
C SER A 271 24.64 -18.32 1.78
N VAL A 272 23.43 -17.88 2.08
CA VAL A 272 22.89 -16.61 1.57
C VAL A 272 22.98 -15.56 2.66
N THR A 273 23.81 -14.55 2.44
CA THR A 273 23.74 -13.32 3.22
C THR A 273 22.50 -12.56 2.71
N PRO A 274 21.46 -12.37 3.51
CA PRO A 274 20.26 -11.67 3.05
C PRO A 274 20.57 -10.26 2.57
N GLY A 275 21.64 -9.65 3.12
CA GLY A 275 22.13 -8.34 2.73
C GLY A 275 21.08 -7.24 2.80
N ILE A 276 21.44 -6.06 2.40
CA ILE A 276 20.50 -4.95 2.20
C ILE A 276 20.11 -4.97 0.72
N SER A 277 18.81 -5.16 0.42
CA SER A 277 18.32 -5.14 -0.96
C SER A 277 18.63 -3.80 -1.64
N ASN A 278 18.72 -3.80 -2.98
CA ASN A 278 18.99 -2.56 -3.72
C ASN A 278 17.95 -1.47 -3.42
N GLU A 279 16.68 -1.85 -3.23
CA GLU A 279 15.59 -0.92 -2.89
C GLU A 279 15.80 -0.27 -1.52
N ILE A 280 16.15 -1.07 -0.50
CA ILE A 280 16.44 -0.52 0.84
C ILE A 280 17.74 0.28 0.82
N ARG A 281 18.73 -0.12 0.03
CA ARG A 281 19.96 0.65 -0.14
C ARG A 281 19.69 2.02 -0.76
N GLN A 282 18.84 2.09 -1.79
CA GLN A 282 18.41 3.35 -2.38
C GLN A 282 17.69 4.24 -1.37
N ILE A 283 16.89 3.68 -0.45
CA ILE A 283 16.24 4.45 0.61
C ILE A 283 17.27 4.99 1.62
N ILE A 284 18.24 4.17 2.04
CA ILE A 284 19.29 4.57 3.00
C ILE A 284 20.24 5.63 2.40
N ASP A 285 20.44 5.61 1.09
CA ASP A 285 21.33 6.53 0.38
C ASP A 285 20.59 7.72 -0.24
N ASP A 286 19.27 7.85 0.01
CA ASP A 286 18.47 8.97 -0.48
C ASP A 286 18.89 10.30 0.18
N ASN A 287 18.82 11.41 -0.57
CA ASN A 287 19.15 12.73 -0.07
C ASN A 287 18.26 13.18 1.10
N SER A 288 17.03 12.65 1.19
CA SER A 288 16.08 12.94 2.29
C SER A 288 16.57 12.44 3.66
N VAL A 289 17.64 11.63 3.69
CA VAL A 289 18.32 11.19 4.92
C VAL A 289 19.09 12.33 5.60
N GLU A 290 19.39 13.42 4.89
CA GLU A 290 19.91 14.66 5.47
C GLU A 290 18.79 15.44 6.18
N VAL A 291 18.45 14.96 7.39
CA VAL A 291 17.26 15.41 8.13
C VAL A 291 17.46 16.71 8.87
N ASN A 292 16.35 17.44 9.04
CA ASN A 292 16.23 18.68 9.81
C ASN A 292 14.95 18.66 10.67
N SER A 293 14.64 19.74 11.37
CA SER A 293 13.49 19.84 12.27
C SER A 293 12.12 19.66 11.57
N SER A 294 12.03 19.91 10.26
CA SER A 294 10.81 19.74 9.46
C SER A 294 10.71 18.38 8.76
N SER A 295 11.74 17.53 8.84
CA SER A 295 11.75 16.21 8.21
C SER A 295 10.69 15.31 8.80
N SER A 296 10.10 14.44 7.97
CA SER A 296 9.12 13.46 8.44
C SER A 296 9.77 12.43 9.37
N ASP A 297 8.97 11.84 10.25
CA ASP A 297 9.43 10.79 11.17
C ASP A 297 10.05 9.60 10.42
N PHE A 298 9.51 9.27 9.24
CA PHE A 298 10.06 8.20 8.41
C PHE A 298 11.53 8.46 8.04
N TRP A 299 11.86 9.67 7.56
CA TRP A 299 13.22 9.98 7.15
C TRP A 299 14.18 10.10 8.34
N ILE A 300 13.70 10.53 9.51
CA ILE A 300 14.47 10.49 10.76
C ILE A 300 14.82 9.04 11.13
N LEU A 301 13.86 8.12 11.00
CA LEU A 301 14.09 6.70 11.24
C LEU A 301 15.04 6.08 10.21
N VAL A 302 14.97 6.48 8.93
CA VAL A 302 15.93 6.03 7.91
C VAL A 302 17.33 6.58 8.18
N ALA A 303 17.47 7.83 8.63
CA ALA A 303 18.76 8.38 9.05
C ALA A 303 19.36 7.59 10.21
N ALA A 304 18.54 7.25 11.22
CA ALA A 304 18.96 6.39 12.32
C ALA A 304 19.34 4.99 11.85
N LEU A 305 18.60 4.43 10.89
CA LEU A 305 18.90 3.14 10.27
C LEU A 305 20.25 3.14 9.55
N LYS A 306 20.58 4.21 8.83
CA LYS A 306 21.89 4.39 8.17
C LYS A 306 23.02 4.36 9.19
N GLU A 307 22.88 5.09 10.30
CA GLU A 307 23.86 5.10 11.38
C GLU A 307 23.96 3.73 12.08
N PHE A 308 22.82 3.06 12.34
CA PHE A 308 22.79 1.71 12.93
C PHE A 308 23.52 0.70 12.03
N VAL A 309 23.23 0.66 10.74
CA VAL A 309 23.88 -0.26 9.79
C VAL A 309 25.40 -0.06 9.76
N ALA A 310 25.86 1.20 9.83
CA ALA A 310 27.29 1.52 9.84
C ALA A 310 28.01 1.16 11.15
N ASN A 311 27.30 1.04 12.26
CA ASN A 311 27.87 0.82 13.60
C ASN A 311 27.37 -0.49 14.21
N GLU A 312 26.26 -0.47 14.97
CA GLU A 312 25.77 -1.60 15.75
C GLU A 312 25.34 -2.79 14.90
N GLY A 313 24.81 -2.52 13.69
CA GLY A 313 24.37 -3.51 12.73
C GLY A 313 25.51 -4.22 11.99
N ASN A 314 26.74 -3.66 12.02
CA ASN A 314 27.88 -4.22 11.27
C ASN A 314 27.55 -4.55 9.81
N GLY A 315 26.86 -3.65 9.12
CA GLY A 315 26.43 -3.82 7.72
C GLY A 315 25.08 -4.53 7.57
N GLU A 316 24.41 -4.89 8.66
CA GLU A 316 23.10 -5.56 8.64
C GLU A 316 21.99 -4.66 9.18
N LEU A 317 20.75 -4.93 8.72
CA LEU A 317 19.55 -4.25 9.21
C LEU A 317 19.14 -4.79 10.59
N PRO A 318 18.34 -4.08 11.39
CA PRO A 318 17.72 -4.61 12.61
C PRO A 318 16.99 -5.92 12.34
N LEU A 319 17.10 -6.87 13.28
CA LEU A 319 16.45 -8.18 13.17
C LEU A 319 14.93 -8.06 13.38
N GLU A 320 14.13 -8.76 12.57
CA GLU A 320 12.66 -8.78 12.71
C GLU A 320 12.21 -9.45 14.03
N GLY A 321 12.94 -10.47 14.47
CA GLY A 321 12.70 -11.20 15.72
C GLY A 321 11.59 -12.25 15.62
N THR A 322 11.13 -12.58 14.42
CA THR A 322 10.19 -13.66 14.15
C THR A 322 10.93 -14.89 13.62
N ILE A 323 10.42 -16.07 13.95
CA ILE A 323 10.88 -17.34 13.41
C ILE A 323 9.71 -18.06 12.74
N PRO A 324 9.93 -18.81 11.65
CA PRO A 324 8.88 -19.59 11.03
C PRO A 324 8.42 -20.74 11.91
N ASP A 325 7.26 -21.27 11.60
CA ASP A 325 6.79 -22.51 12.16
C ASP A 325 7.69 -23.67 11.70
N MET A 326 7.97 -24.62 12.60
CA MET A 326 8.90 -25.73 12.31
C MET A 326 8.66 -26.93 13.22
N THR A 327 9.09 -28.08 12.77
CA THR A 327 9.08 -29.32 13.56
C THR A 327 10.05 -29.20 14.74
N SER A 328 9.50 -29.17 15.97
CA SER A 328 10.30 -28.94 17.18
C SER A 328 9.56 -29.37 18.44
N LEU A 329 10.33 -29.68 19.51
CA LEU A 329 9.78 -29.67 20.86
C LEU A 329 9.33 -28.24 21.22
N THR A 330 8.19 -28.12 21.89
CA THR A 330 7.63 -26.82 22.31
C THR A 330 8.65 -25.98 23.10
N GLU A 331 9.42 -26.63 23.99
CA GLU A 331 10.44 -25.97 24.79
C GLU A 331 11.57 -25.37 23.95
N TYR A 332 12.01 -26.07 22.91
CA TYR A 332 13.04 -25.60 21.98
C TYR A 332 12.52 -24.46 21.12
N TYR A 333 11.30 -24.58 20.61
CA TYR A 333 10.67 -23.52 19.82
C TYR A 333 10.52 -22.22 20.62
N VAL A 334 9.97 -22.30 21.85
CA VAL A 334 9.79 -21.14 22.72
C VAL A 334 11.14 -20.52 23.11
N SER A 335 12.16 -21.33 23.34
CA SER A 335 13.51 -20.85 23.66
C SER A 335 14.14 -20.11 22.48
N LEU A 336 14.05 -20.67 21.27
CA LEU A 336 14.47 -20.00 20.04
C LEU A 336 13.73 -18.69 19.84
N GLN A 337 12.40 -18.69 19.96
CA GLN A 337 11.60 -17.49 19.82
C GLN A 337 12.05 -16.37 20.77
N LYS A 338 12.33 -16.70 22.03
CA LYS A 338 12.85 -15.74 23.02
C LYS A 338 14.23 -15.19 22.62
N ILE A 339 15.13 -16.03 22.10
CA ILE A 339 16.47 -15.62 21.66
C ILE A 339 16.39 -14.64 20.48
N TYR A 340 15.54 -14.93 19.49
CA TYR A 340 15.31 -14.04 18.36
C TYR A 340 14.64 -12.72 18.77
N GLN A 341 13.66 -12.79 19.67
CA GLN A 341 13.00 -11.59 20.23
C GLN A 341 13.95 -10.73 21.05
N ALA A 342 14.84 -11.33 21.86
CA ALA A 342 15.83 -10.60 22.65
C ALA A 342 16.83 -9.86 21.76
N LYS A 343 17.30 -10.47 20.68
CA LYS A 343 18.17 -9.82 19.70
C LYS A 343 17.45 -8.67 18.99
N ALA A 344 16.22 -8.88 18.54
CA ALA A 344 15.42 -7.83 17.92
C ALA A 344 15.15 -6.66 18.87
N GLU A 345 14.92 -6.92 20.14
CA GLU A 345 14.74 -5.89 21.17
C GLU A 345 16.04 -5.10 21.42
N ALA A 346 17.20 -5.77 21.44
CA ALA A 346 18.51 -5.11 21.55
C ALA A 346 18.78 -4.19 20.34
N ASP A 347 18.48 -4.66 19.11
CA ASP A 347 18.62 -3.85 17.90
C ASP A 347 17.66 -2.64 17.92
N CYS A 348 16.43 -2.84 18.40
CA CYS A 348 15.45 -1.77 18.57
C CYS A 348 15.89 -0.71 19.59
N LEU A 349 16.51 -1.12 20.71
CA LEU A 349 17.07 -0.19 21.69
C LEU A 349 18.23 0.62 21.10
N ALA A 350 19.12 0.00 20.33
CA ALA A 350 20.18 0.72 19.63
C ALA A 350 19.61 1.74 18.64
N MET A 351 18.59 1.35 17.88
CA MET A 351 17.86 2.26 16.99
C MET A 351 17.21 3.42 17.75
N GLU A 352 16.58 3.15 18.90
CA GLU A 352 15.96 4.21 19.73
C GLU A 352 17.01 5.24 20.20
N HIS A 353 18.19 4.80 20.59
CA HIS A 353 19.29 5.71 20.94
C HIS A 353 19.70 6.58 19.73
N ARG A 354 19.89 5.99 18.56
CA ARG A 354 20.21 6.73 17.34
C ARG A 354 19.13 7.77 16.97
N VAL A 355 17.85 7.38 17.10
CA VAL A 355 16.72 8.29 16.88
C VAL A 355 16.78 9.49 17.83
N LYS A 356 17.00 9.25 19.14
CA LYS A 356 17.10 10.31 20.13
C LYS A 356 18.30 11.25 19.88
N ASP A 357 19.43 10.70 19.48
CA ASP A 357 20.62 11.49 19.13
C ASP A 357 20.33 12.40 17.91
N ILE A 358 19.65 11.88 16.91
CA ILE A 358 19.25 12.67 15.73
C ILE A 358 18.24 13.75 16.12
N LEU A 359 17.18 13.40 16.89
CA LEU A 359 16.17 14.36 17.35
C LEU A 359 16.81 15.50 18.13
N LYS A 360 17.76 15.18 19.02
CA LYS A 360 18.54 16.19 19.75
C LYS A 360 19.35 17.08 18.81
N ARG A 361 20.01 16.50 17.82
CA ARG A 361 20.84 17.22 16.82
C ARG A 361 20.03 18.19 15.96
N ILE A 362 18.78 17.81 15.60
CA ILE A 362 17.89 18.66 14.78
C ILE A 362 16.99 19.57 15.62
N GLY A 363 17.09 19.54 16.96
CA GLY A 363 16.29 20.40 17.84
C GLY A 363 14.81 20.03 17.96
N ARG A 364 14.46 18.75 17.77
CA ARG A 364 13.10 18.22 18.00
C ARG A 364 12.97 17.59 19.38
N ASP A 365 11.71 17.52 19.86
CA ASP A 365 11.38 16.80 21.10
C ASP A 365 11.80 15.32 20.99
N LEU A 366 12.49 14.84 22.02
CA LEU A 366 13.03 13.45 22.09
C LEU A 366 11.94 12.39 22.10
N ASP A 367 10.75 12.73 22.57
CA ASP A 367 9.60 11.84 22.65
C ASP A 367 8.61 12.03 21.48
N SER A 368 8.97 12.88 20.47
CA SER A 368 8.12 13.14 19.28
C SER A 368 7.88 11.89 18.43
N ILE A 369 8.77 10.90 18.50
CA ILE A 369 8.63 9.59 17.83
C ILE A 369 8.47 8.50 18.90
N SER A 370 7.31 7.87 18.95
CA SER A 370 7.01 6.87 19.97
C SER A 370 7.84 5.60 19.79
N ARG A 371 8.22 4.96 20.91
CA ARG A 371 8.91 3.66 20.90
C ARG A 371 8.14 2.58 20.12
N ALA A 372 6.81 2.58 20.18
CA ALA A 372 5.98 1.65 19.42
C ALA A 372 6.17 1.81 17.92
N TYR A 373 6.29 3.06 17.44
CA TYR A 373 6.54 3.37 16.04
C TYR A 373 7.96 2.96 15.61
N ILE A 374 8.97 3.23 16.44
CA ILE A 374 10.36 2.77 16.21
C ILE A 374 10.40 1.23 16.12
N LYS A 375 9.72 0.54 17.02
CA LYS A 375 9.65 -0.94 17.02
C LYS A 375 8.98 -1.49 15.76
N THR A 376 7.89 -0.87 15.32
CA THR A 376 7.23 -1.23 14.05
C THR A 376 8.16 -1.00 12.87
N PHE A 377 8.90 0.10 12.84
CA PHE A 377 9.88 0.39 11.81
C PHE A 377 10.99 -0.67 11.78
N CYS A 378 11.61 -1.00 12.94
CA CYS A 378 12.67 -2.00 13.05
C CYS A 378 12.24 -3.37 12.52
N LYS A 379 11.02 -3.81 12.82
CA LYS A 379 10.46 -5.06 12.30
C LYS A 379 10.30 -5.09 10.78
N ASN A 380 10.19 -3.92 10.15
CA ASN A 380 9.86 -3.80 8.73
C ASN A 380 10.97 -3.18 7.89
N THR A 381 12.20 -3.01 8.42
CA THR A 381 13.31 -2.37 7.72
C THR A 381 13.64 -3.00 6.36
N ARG A 382 13.40 -4.29 6.19
CA ARG A 382 13.58 -5.01 4.90
C ARG A 382 12.43 -4.80 3.91
N LYS A 383 11.29 -4.26 4.39
CA LYS A 383 10.02 -4.16 3.66
C LYS A 383 9.64 -2.71 3.36
N LEU A 384 10.49 -1.73 3.68
CA LEU A 384 10.24 -0.32 3.44
C LEU A 384 10.05 -0.03 1.95
N ARG A 385 9.15 0.89 1.63
CA ARG A 385 8.96 1.42 0.27
C ARG A 385 8.78 2.93 0.33
N VAL A 386 9.32 3.62 -0.67
CA VAL A 386 9.09 5.05 -0.90
C VAL A 386 8.48 5.20 -2.28
N CYS A 387 7.26 5.67 -2.32
CA CYS A 387 6.50 5.88 -3.55
C CYS A 387 6.48 7.38 -3.86
N ARG A 388 7.16 7.80 -4.93
CA ARG A 388 7.11 9.17 -5.46
C ARG A 388 6.27 9.17 -6.72
N TYR A 389 5.27 10.05 -6.73
CA TYR A 389 4.30 10.13 -7.81
C TYR A 389 4.58 11.34 -8.68
N ARG A 390 4.48 11.16 -9.98
CA ARG A 390 4.35 12.27 -10.91
C ARG A 390 3.05 13.01 -10.65
N SER A 391 3.01 14.32 -10.87
CA SER A 391 1.75 15.07 -10.80
C SER A 391 0.84 14.67 -11.97
N ILE A 392 -0.45 14.95 -11.83
CA ILE A 392 -1.40 14.73 -12.92
C ILE A 392 -1.06 15.68 -14.10
N GLU A 393 -0.58 16.88 -13.81
CA GLU A 393 -0.12 17.81 -14.84
C GLU A 393 1.09 17.27 -15.61
N GLU A 394 2.10 16.73 -14.91
CA GLU A 394 3.27 16.10 -15.56
C GLU A 394 2.87 14.89 -16.42
N GLU A 395 1.91 14.08 -15.95
CA GLU A 395 1.37 12.96 -16.73
C GLU A 395 0.68 13.45 -18.01
N PHE A 396 -0.02 14.58 -17.94
CA PHE A 396 -0.79 15.11 -19.08
C PHE A 396 0.04 15.92 -20.06
N SER A 397 1.00 16.73 -19.57
CA SER A 397 1.78 17.68 -20.39
C SER A 397 3.13 17.11 -20.86
N ALA A 398 3.70 16.17 -20.11
CA ALA A 398 5.00 15.57 -20.41
C ALA A 398 4.99 14.04 -20.13
N PRO A 399 4.09 13.28 -20.80
CA PRO A 399 4.01 11.84 -20.60
C PRO A 399 5.30 11.13 -21.01
N ILE A 400 5.55 9.96 -20.45
CA ILE A 400 6.69 9.12 -20.82
C ILE A 400 6.37 8.44 -22.17
N VAL A 401 6.78 9.09 -23.26
CA VAL A 401 6.40 8.68 -24.63
C VAL A 401 6.73 7.22 -24.93
N SER A 402 7.85 6.69 -24.44
CA SER A 402 8.21 5.27 -24.62
C SER A 402 7.20 4.33 -23.95
N GLU A 403 6.72 4.67 -22.75
CA GLU A 403 5.70 3.89 -22.05
C GLU A 403 4.34 4.01 -22.74
N VAL A 404 3.97 5.23 -23.17
CA VAL A 404 2.75 5.46 -23.96
C VAL A 404 2.73 4.59 -25.22
N GLN A 405 3.85 4.55 -25.97
CA GLN A 405 3.98 3.71 -27.17
C GLN A 405 3.90 2.23 -26.83
N ARG A 406 4.58 1.80 -25.78
CA ARG A 406 4.53 0.41 -25.32
C ARG A 406 3.11 -0.01 -24.97
N TYR A 407 2.41 0.74 -24.10
CA TYR A 407 1.04 0.42 -23.69
C TYR A 407 0.03 0.46 -24.86
N PHE A 408 0.26 1.32 -25.84
CA PHE A 408 -0.63 1.44 -26.99
C PHE A 408 -0.51 0.25 -27.96
N THR A 409 0.68 -0.36 -28.07
CA THR A 409 0.98 -1.46 -29.00
C THR A 409 0.90 -2.84 -28.37
N ASP A 410 0.98 -2.94 -27.04
CA ASP A 410 0.91 -4.19 -26.30
C ASP A 410 -0.55 -4.68 -26.22
N GLU A 411 -0.79 -5.93 -26.62
CA GLU A 411 -2.14 -6.53 -26.69
C GLU A 411 -2.85 -6.53 -25.33
N ASP A 412 -2.11 -6.69 -24.22
CA ASP A 412 -2.67 -6.72 -22.87
C ASP A 412 -3.05 -5.33 -22.34
N TYR A 413 -2.38 -4.27 -22.81
CA TYR A 413 -2.57 -2.89 -22.35
C TYR A 413 -3.33 -1.99 -23.32
N SER A 414 -3.42 -2.37 -24.58
CA SER A 414 -3.98 -1.54 -25.66
C SER A 414 -5.40 -1.03 -25.35
N TYR A 415 -6.28 -1.89 -24.84
CA TYR A 415 -7.64 -1.48 -24.45
C TYR A 415 -7.62 -0.46 -23.30
N ALA A 416 -6.81 -0.69 -22.26
CA ALA A 416 -6.68 0.24 -21.14
C ALA A 416 -6.14 1.60 -21.59
N MET A 417 -5.15 1.60 -22.48
CA MET A 417 -4.59 2.84 -23.04
C MET A 417 -5.60 3.61 -23.89
N ASN A 418 -6.39 2.90 -24.71
CA ASN A 418 -7.48 3.51 -25.48
C ASN A 418 -8.54 4.13 -24.54
N PHE A 419 -8.97 3.42 -23.48
CA PHE A 419 -9.90 3.97 -22.49
C PHE A 419 -9.33 5.18 -21.77
N TYR A 420 -8.07 5.17 -21.40
CA TYR A 420 -7.40 6.32 -20.78
C TYR A 420 -7.49 7.57 -21.65
N ILE A 421 -7.15 7.44 -22.94
CA ILE A 421 -7.22 8.53 -23.91
C ILE A 421 -8.66 9.01 -24.11
N LEU A 422 -9.60 8.08 -24.23
CA LEU A 422 -11.02 8.39 -24.40
C LEU A 422 -11.62 9.08 -23.17
N LEU A 423 -11.27 8.67 -21.96
CA LEU A 423 -11.71 9.31 -20.72
C LEU A 423 -11.19 10.76 -20.65
N ARG A 424 -9.92 11.02 -21.01
CA ARG A 424 -9.39 12.38 -21.11
C ARG A 424 -10.10 13.21 -22.18
N ALA A 425 -10.38 12.61 -23.33
CA ALA A 425 -11.10 13.28 -24.40
C ALA A 425 -12.53 13.66 -23.99
N VAL A 426 -13.21 12.77 -23.28
CA VAL A 426 -14.55 13.04 -22.71
C VAL A 426 -14.50 14.20 -21.72
N ASP A 427 -13.48 14.28 -20.86
CA ASP A 427 -13.33 15.38 -19.91
C ASP A 427 -13.20 16.74 -20.58
N ARG A 428 -12.46 16.80 -21.66
CA ARG A 428 -12.32 18.02 -22.48
C ARG A 428 -13.61 18.39 -23.21
N LEU A 429 -14.39 17.40 -23.60
CA LEU A 429 -15.71 17.63 -24.22
C LEU A 429 -16.75 18.04 -23.18
N ALA A 430 -16.78 17.42 -22.00
CA ALA A 430 -17.76 17.68 -20.95
C ALA A 430 -17.71 19.11 -20.43
N ALA A 431 -16.55 19.76 -20.50
CA ALA A 431 -16.42 21.18 -20.17
C ALA A 431 -17.26 22.09 -21.09
N ASN A 432 -17.77 21.57 -22.23
CA ASN A 432 -18.44 22.35 -23.26
C ASN A 432 -19.78 21.80 -23.75
N TYR A 433 -20.19 20.54 -23.45
CA TYR A 433 -21.34 19.94 -24.14
C TYR A 433 -22.13 18.92 -23.31
N SER A 434 -23.43 19.19 -23.11
CA SER A 434 -24.46 18.20 -22.82
C SER A 434 -24.98 17.63 -24.18
N ARG A 435 -25.14 16.27 -24.21
CA ARG A 435 -25.72 15.44 -25.31
C ARG A 435 -26.00 16.15 -26.65
N LEU A 436 -25.09 16.04 -27.63
CA LEU A 436 -25.29 16.63 -28.96
C LEU A 436 -25.21 15.58 -30.07
N PRO A 437 -25.93 15.76 -31.19
CA PRO A 437 -25.75 14.97 -32.42
C PRO A 437 -24.31 15.09 -32.94
N GLY A 438 -23.72 13.97 -33.43
CA GLY A 438 -22.34 13.95 -33.93
C GLY A 438 -21.27 13.84 -32.85
N ILE A 439 -21.61 13.36 -31.64
CA ILE A 439 -20.68 13.19 -30.52
C ILE A 439 -19.54 12.24 -30.87
N PHE A 440 -19.77 11.24 -31.72
CA PHE A 440 -18.74 10.27 -32.13
C PHE A 440 -17.57 10.97 -32.87
N ASP A 441 -17.83 11.75 -33.89
CA ASP A 441 -16.78 12.42 -34.65
C ASP A 441 -16.04 13.47 -33.83
N ARG A 442 -16.76 14.14 -32.92
CA ARG A 442 -16.16 15.09 -31.98
C ARG A 442 -15.26 14.41 -30.95
N LEU A 443 -15.73 13.31 -30.36
CA LEU A 443 -14.92 12.52 -29.44
C LEU A 443 -13.67 11.98 -30.13
N LYS A 444 -13.83 11.44 -31.36
CA LYS A 444 -12.72 10.98 -32.19
C LYS A 444 -11.70 12.09 -32.47
N THR A 445 -12.17 13.30 -32.81
CA THR A 445 -11.30 14.46 -33.07
C THR A 445 -10.53 14.90 -31.83
N VAL A 446 -11.21 15.02 -30.67
CA VAL A 446 -10.56 15.41 -29.42
C VAL A 446 -9.60 14.31 -28.95
N ALA A 447 -9.97 13.07 -29.09
CA ALA A 447 -9.10 11.95 -28.74
C ALA A 447 -7.84 11.89 -29.63
N ALA A 448 -7.96 12.23 -30.92
CA ALA A 448 -6.80 12.38 -31.82
C ALA A 448 -5.86 13.52 -31.35
N SER A 449 -6.40 14.62 -30.81
CA SER A 449 -5.58 15.69 -30.20
C SER A 449 -4.83 15.17 -28.98
N VAL A 450 -5.51 14.43 -28.09
CA VAL A 450 -4.87 13.81 -26.91
C VAL A 450 -3.77 12.85 -27.34
N LEU A 451 -4.01 11.99 -28.33
CA LEU A 451 -2.98 11.11 -28.89
C LEU A 451 -1.75 11.88 -29.39
N SER A 452 -1.96 12.96 -30.12
CA SER A 452 -0.87 13.79 -30.64
C SER A 452 -0.05 14.43 -29.51
N GLU A 453 -0.72 14.94 -28.48
CA GLU A 453 -0.08 15.51 -27.29
C GLU A 453 0.74 14.47 -26.51
N MET A 454 0.29 13.22 -26.53
CA MET A 454 1.00 12.09 -25.91
C MET A 454 2.12 11.49 -26.79
N GLY A 455 2.42 12.10 -27.93
CA GLY A 455 3.50 11.65 -28.82
C GLY A 455 3.11 10.49 -29.74
N LEU A 456 1.81 10.21 -29.91
CA LEU A 456 1.27 9.15 -30.78
C LEU A 456 0.62 9.74 -32.06
N SER A 457 1.27 10.73 -32.68
CA SER A 457 0.75 11.34 -33.90
C SER A 457 0.59 10.29 -35.01
N GLY A 458 -0.61 10.22 -35.62
CA GLY A 458 -0.94 9.26 -36.66
C GLY A 458 -1.40 7.87 -36.20
N ALA A 459 -1.41 7.60 -34.90
CA ALA A 459 -2.06 6.41 -34.36
C ALA A 459 -3.59 6.56 -34.39
N SER A 460 -4.31 5.45 -34.55
CA SER A 460 -5.78 5.42 -34.54
C SER A 460 -6.29 4.63 -33.34
N LEU A 461 -7.33 5.17 -32.72
CA LEU A 461 -8.05 4.50 -31.63
C LEU A 461 -8.95 3.39 -32.18
N ILE A 462 -9.29 2.47 -31.30
CA ILE A 462 -10.26 1.40 -31.56
C ILE A 462 -11.66 2.04 -31.67
N GLU A 463 -12.25 2.04 -32.88
CA GLU A 463 -13.53 2.73 -33.16
C GLU A 463 -14.71 2.17 -32.36
N ASP A 464 -14.72 0.86 -32.10
CA ASP A 464 -15.74 0.23 -31.26
C ASP A 464 -15.75 0.80 -29.83
N LEU A 465 -14.58 1.15 -29.27
CA LEU A 465 -14.50 1.78 -27.95
C LEU A 465 -15.01 3.22 -27.98
N ILE A 466 -14.79 3.97 -29.08
CA ILE A 466 -15.37 5.30 -29.23
C ILE A 466 -16.90 5.23 -29.27
N ALA A 467 -17.43 4.26 -30.00
CA ALA A 467 -18.87 4.02 -30.08
C ALA A 467 -19.46 3.66 -28.71
N GLU A 468 -18.75 2.80 -27.96
CA GLU A 468 -19.15 2.39 -26.60
C GLU A 468 -19.18 3.56 -25.64
N MET A 469 -18.16 4.42 -25.64
CA MET A 469 -18.14 5.64 -24.82
C MET A 469 -19.30 6.59 -25.16
N CYS A 470 -19.65 6.73 -26.43
CA CYS A 470 -20.78 7.55 -26.86
C CYS A 470 -22.13 6.97 -26.42
N ARG A 471 -22.26 5.64 -26.40
CA ARG A 471 -23.51 4.94 -26.06
C ARG A 471 -23.97 5.24 -24.64
N PHE A 472 -23.08 5.25 -23.67
CA PHE A 472 -23.41 5.50 -22.28
C PHE A 472 -23.57 6.97 -21.91
N GLY A 473 -22.94 7.89 -22.64
CA GLY A 473 -23.11 9.33 -22.45
C GLY A 473 -22.77 9.85 -21.04
N GLY A 474 -21.81 9.25 -20.39
CA GLY A 474 -21.38 9.65 -19.04
C GLY A 474 -22.16 9.02 -17.89
N ALA A 475 -22.99 8.01 -18.16
CA ALA A 475 -23.70 7.30 -17.09
C ALA A 475 -22.72 6.56 -16.17
N GLU A 476 -22.90 6.74 -14.86
CA GLU A 476 -22.22 5.94 -13.84
C GLU A 476 -23.05 4.68 -13.59
N ILE A 477 -22.68 3.57 -14.23
CA ILE A 477 -23.35 2.29 -14.01
C ILE A 477 -23.01 1.77 -12.62
N HIS A 478 -24.03 1.42 -11.82
CA HIS A 478 -23.85 1.07 -10.41
C HIS A 478 -22.78 0.01 -10.18
N THR A 479 -22.76 -1.06 -10.95
CA THR A 479 -21.77 -2.15 -10.79
C THR A 479 -20.33 -1.67 -11.03
N VAL A 480 -20.12 -0.81 -12.03
CA VAL A 480 -18.80 -0.21 -12.31
C VAL A 480 -18.44 0.81 -11.24
N ALA A 481 -19.40 1.65 -10.83
CA ALA A 481 -19.22 2.63 -9.77
C ALA A 481 -18.86 1.95 -8.43
N ALA A 482 -19.51 0.85 -8.09
CA ALA A 482 -19.20 0.06 -6.90
C ALA A 482 -17.79 -0.54 -6.95
N PHE A 483 -17.37 -1.07 -8.10
CA PHE A 483 -16.01 -1.60 -8.27
C PHE A 483 -14.95 -0.50 -8.16
N ILE A 484 -15.10 0.60 -8.88
CA ILE A 484 -14.17 1.73 -8.84
C ILE A 484 -14.14 2.40 -7.46
N GLY A 485 -15.30 2.59 -6.82
CA GLY A 485 -15.41 3.08 -5.44
C GLY A 485 -14.72 2.14 -4.44
N GLY A 486 -14.83 0.83 -4.66
CA GLY A 486 -14.11 -0.19 -3.90
C GLY A 486 -12.59 -0.06 -4.02
N VAL A 487 -12.07 0.05 -5.25
CA VAL A 487 -10.63 0.26 -5.50
C VAL A 487 -10.16 1.57 -4.88
N ALA A 488 -10.87 2.67 -5.09
CA ALA A 488 -10.51 3.98 -4.53
C ALA A 488 -10.47 3.96 -2.99
N SER A 489 -11.46 3.35 -2.34
CA SER A 489 -11.48 3.22 -0.88
C SER A 489 -10.33 2.37 -0.36
N GLN A 490 -9.97 1.29 -1.05
CA GLN A 490 -8.83 0.46 -0.68
C GLN A 490 -7.51 1.23 -0.78
N GLU A 491 -7.35 2.05 -1.82
CA GLU A 491 -6.16 2.91 -1.93
C GLU A 491 -6.11 3.94 -0.81
N VAL A 492 -7.23 4.56 -0.44
CA VAL A 492 -7.30 5.48 0.71
C VAL A 492 -6.89 4.78 2.00
N ILE A 493 -7.36 3.54 2.24
CA ILE A 493 -6.97 2.76 3.42
C ILE A 493 -5.45 2.51 3.45
N LYS A 494 -4.84 2.09 2.33
CA LYS A 494 -3.38 1.89 2.23
C LYS A 494 -2.62 3.18 2.55
N LEU A 495 -3.05 4.30 1.99
CA LEU A 495 -2.41 5.61 2.15
C LEU A 495 -2.51 6.11 3.60
N VAL A 496 -3.67 5.97 4.24
CA VAL A 496 -3.89 6.39 5.63
C VAL A 496 -3.15 5.49 6.62
N THR A 497 -3.21 4.18 6.43
CA THR A 497 -2.57 3.21 7.34
C THR A 497 -1.07 3.09 7.12
N LYS A 498 -0.53 3.58 6.00
CA LYS A 498 0.86 3.40 5.54
C LYS A 498 1.26 1.92 5.44
N GLN A 499 0.29 1.08 5.11
CA GLN A 499 0.43 -0.37 4.92
C GLN A 499 0.06 -0.74 3.49
N PHE A 500 0.72 -1.77 2.95
CA PHE A 500 0.66 -2.16 1.55
C PHE A 500 1.13 -1.05 0.60
N VAL A 501 1.60 -1.42 -0.57
CA VAL A 501 2.04 -0.45 -1.57
C VAL A 501 0.82 0.07 -2.33
N PRO A 502 0.59 1.39 -2.37
CA PRO A 502 -0.49 1.96 -3.17
C PRO A 502 -0.23 1.82 -4.67
N LEU A 503 -1.27 2.01 -5.46
CA LEU A 503 -1.19 2.06 -6.92
C LEU A 503 -0.18 3.12 -7.38
N ARG A 504 0.72 2.74 -8.28
CA ARG A 504 1.61 3.66 -9.00
C ARG A 504 1.06 3.85 -10.41
N GLY A 505 0.74 5.10 -10.78
CA GLY A 505 0.13 5.38 -12.08
C GLY A 505 -1.40 5.40 -12.05
N THR A 506 -2.00 5.26 -13.21
CA THR A 506 -3.45 5.31 -13.41
C THR A 506 -4.01 3.90 -13.61
N PHE A 507 -4.82 3.44 -12.67
CA PHE A 507 -5.57 2.20 -12.79
C PHE A 507 -6.74 2.40 -13.76
N ILE A 508 -6.86 1.53 -14.75
CA ILE A 508 -7.96 1.51 -15.72
C ILE A 508 -8.70 0.19 -15.61
N PHE A 509 -10.01 0.26 -15.48
CA PHE A 509 -10.91 -0.88 -15.53
C PHE A 509 -11.63 -0.94 -16.88
N ASN A 510 -11.59 -2.10 -17.50
CA ASN A 510 -12.38 -2.45 -18.69
C ASN A 510 -13.48 -3.43 -18.29
N GLY A 511 -14.70 -2.96 -18.14
CA GLY A 511 -15.86 -3.79 -17.78
C GLY A 511 -16.41 -4.64 -18.93
N ILE A 512 -15.92 -4.48 -20.16
CA ILE A 512 -16.29 -5.33 -21.30
C ILE A 512 -15.66 -6.70 -21.13
N ASP A 513 -14.36 -6.73 -20.82
CA ASP A 513 -13.55 -7.95 -20.68
C ASP A 513 -13.28 -8.33 -19.20
N LEU A 514 -13.78 -7.54 -18.25
CA LEU A 514 -13.50 -7.67 -16.81
C LEU A 514 -12.00 -7.67 -16.48
N LYS A 515 -11.21 -6.89 -17.22
CA LYS A 515 -9.77 -6.73 -17.04
C LYS A 515 -9.45 -5.37 -16.42
N SER A 516 -8.33 -5.31 -15.73
CA SER A 516 -7.80 -4.05 -15.21
C SER A 516 -6.30 -3.98 -15.43
N GLN A 517 -5.79 -2.77 -15.71
CA GLN A 517 -4.37 -2.50 -15.92
C GLN A 517 -3.97 -1.22 -15.21
N VAL A 518 -2.69 -1.11 -14.87
CA VAL A 518 -2.11 0.12 -14.33
C VAL A 518 -1.14 0.70 -15.37
N LEU A 519 -1.34 1.95 -15.71
CA LEU A 519 -0.53 2.70 -16.67
C LEU A 519 0.37 3.67 -15.91
N GLU A 520 1.68 3.52 -16.00
CA GLU A 520 2.68 4.45 -15.47
C GLU A 520 3.15 5.36 -16.62
N LEU A 521 2.52 6.55 -16.76
CA LEU A 521 2.67 7.46 -17.90
C LEU A 521 3.50 8.70 -17.58
#